data_dc94ffa211c699ca96c252ae811c814e
#
_entry.id   dc94ffa211c699ca96c252ae811c814e
#
_cell.length_a   1.000
_cell.length_b   1.000
_cell.length_c   1.000
_cell.angle_alpha   90.00
_cell.angle_beta   90.00
_cell.angle_gamma   90.00
#
_symmetry.space_group_name_H-M   'P 1'
#
loop_
_entity.id
_entity.type
_entity.pdbx_description
1 polymer ?
#
loop_
_entity_poly.entity_id
_entity_poly.type
_entity_poly.pdbx_seq_one_letter_code
_entity_poly.pdbx_strand_id
1 'polypeptide(L)'
;LKLNGTLPKLTPHDFRRSFAVFMKRYSLGNAQTIKFQYKHKNAQMSEYYQKNAELALMHDILLDKELIDLMEEEGIRMGIDAYDEIFNKSVHLSGVEGERIINDKIESMKAGRQVYMTRSEISSLVRNGTLSIVMLPTGGYCTNTKCERLCSIKEFISEKSVCQFQIVTDRSAKQQGKYRERLIEKFNLLNNG
;
A
#
# COMPACT_ATOMS: atom_id res chain seq x y z
N LEU A 1 4.15 26.30 16.80
CA LEU A 1 3.25 26.46 17.96
C LEU A 1 3.56 27.81 18.61
N LYS A 2 2.74 28.84 18.34
CA LYS A 2 2.80 30.11 19.09
C LYS A 2 2.18 29.81 20.46
N LEU A 3 3.01 29.57 21.45
CA LEU A 3 2.62 29.59 22.85
C LEU A 3 2.27 31.04 23.19
N ASN A 4 1.01 31.31 23.52
CA ASN A 4 0.51 32.64 23.93
C ASN A 4 1.13 33.10 25.28
N GLY A 5 2.48 33.07 25.39
CA GLY A 5 3.22 33.58 26.55
C GLY A 5 3.12 32.77 27.86
N THR A 6 2.29 31.72 27.90
CA THR A 6 2.18 30.83 29.07
C THR A 6 2.73 29.45 28.75
N LEU A 7 3.68 28.99 29.52
CA LEU A 7 4.18 27.62 29.43
C LEU A 7 3.05 26.63 29.79
N PRO A 8 2.85 25.56 29.03
CA PRO A 8 1.88 24.54 29.38
C PRO A 8 2.28 23.88 30.73
N LYS A 9 1.29 23.65 31.58
CA LYS A 9 1.50 22.92 32.83
C LYS A 9 1.80 21.46 32.52
N LEU A 10 3.07 21.09 32.50
CA LEU A 10 3.52 19.73 32.27
C LEU A 10 3.30 18.86 33.51
N THR A 11 2.74 17.69 33.32
CA THR A 11 2.53 16.67 34.36
C THR A 11 3.52 15.51 34.19
N PRO A 12 3.80 14.74 35.26
CA PRO A 12 4.61 13.53 35.10
C PRO A 12 4.06 12.54 34.06
N HIS A 13 2.76 12.59 33.81
CA HIS A 13 2.10 11.76 32.81
C HIS A 13 2.47 12.18 31.38
N ASP A 14 2.65 13.47 31.14
CA ASP A 14 3.06 14.00 29.85
C ASP A 14 4.49 13.57 29.52
N PHE A 15 5.38 13.56 30.50
CA PHE A 15 6.75 13.04 30.34
C PHE A 15 6.78 11.55 30.02
N ARG A 16 5.97 10.74 30.69
CA ARG A 16 5.85 9.31 30.37
C ARG A 16 5.36 9.09 28.94
N ARG A 17 4.34 9.86 28.55
CA ARG A 17 3.80 9.79 27.20
C ARG A 17 4.85 10.16 26.14
N SER A 18 5.55 11.28 26.35
CA SER A 18 6.61 11.74 25.45
C SER A 18 7.77 10.76 25.35
N PHE A 19 8.16 10.14 26.47
CA PHE A 19 9.22 9.11 26.47
C PHE A 19 8.79 7.86 25.71
N ALA A 20 7.55 7.40 25.85
CA ALA A 20 7.05 6.24 25.11
C ALA A 20 7.01 6.51 23.59
N VAL A 21 6.59 7.72 23.20
CA VAL A 21 6.63 8.19 21.81
C VAL A 21 8.07 8.22 21.28
N PHE A 22 8.99 8.78 22.06
CA PHE A 22 10.41 8.84 21.73
C PHE A 22 11.01 7.45 21.51
N MET A 23 10.79 6.53 22.45
CA MET A 23 11.29 5.15 22.36
C MET A 23 10.81 4.43 21.09
N LYS A 24 9.54 4.62 20.73
CA LYS A 24 8.97 4.02 19.53
C LYS A 24 9.50 4.69 18.25
N ARG A 25 9.56 6.02 18.22
CA ARG A 25 9.99 6.83 17.07
C ARG A 25 11.41 6.48 16.61
N TYR A 26 12.29 6.26 17.58
CA TYR A 26 13.70 5.93 17.31
C TYR A 26 13.98 4.42 17.35
N SER A 27 12.96 3.59 17.39
CA SER A 27 13.08 2.12 17.46
C SER A 27 13.95 1.62 18.60
N LEU A 28 14.01 2.39 19.71
CA LEU A 28 14.81 2.08 20.89
C LEU A 28 14.18 1.07 21.84
N GLY A 29 12.91 0.73 21.61
CA GLY A 29 12.19 -0.24 22.42
C GLY A 29 10.81 -0.58 21.90
N ASN A 30 10.24 -1.64 22.43
CA ASN A 30 8.90 -2.12 22.13
C ASN A 30 7.95 -1.95 23.34
N ALA A 31 6.69 -2.38 23.22
CA ALA A 31 5.70 -2.30 24.29
C ALA A 31 6.17 -3.00 25.59
N GLN A 32 6.93 -4.09 25.48
CA GLN A 32 7.49 -4.80 26.65
C GLN A 32 8.55 -3.97 27.37
N THR A 33 9.41 -3.28 26.62
CA THR A 33 10.42 -2.36 27.18
C THR A 33 9.74 -1.23 27.95
N ILE A 34 8.70 -0.62 27.38
CA ILE A 34 7.91 0.45 28.02
C ILE A 34 7.19 -0.09 29.25
N LYS A 35 6.59 -1.29 29.16
CA LYS A 35 5.94 -1.96 30.30
C LYS A 35 6.89 -2.16 31.45
N PHE A 36 8.09 -2.66 31.19
CA PHE A 36 9.11 -2.91 32.17
C PHE A 36 9.58 -1.60 32.85
N GLN A 37 9.90 -0.59 32.03
CA GLN A 37 10.39 0.72 32.50
C GLN A 37 9.35 1.44 33.37
N TYR A 38 8.07 1.35 33.03
CA TYR A 38 7.00 2.03 33.74
C TYR A 38 6.37 1.20 34.86
N LYS A 39 6.81 -0.06 35.01
CA LYS A 39 6.25 -1.02 35.97
C LYS A 39 4.73 -1.18 35.78
N HIS A 40 4.26 -1.15 34.56
CA HIS A 40 2.85 -1.36 34.27
C HIS A 40 2.43 -2.79 34.58
N LYS A 41 1.38 -2.96 35.37
CA LYS A 41 0.81 -4.27 35.67
C LYS A 41 0.15 -4.89 34.44
N ASN A 42 -0.48 -4.07 33.58
CA ASN A 42 -1.19 -4.51 32.37
C ASN A 42 -0.43 -4.09 31.09
N ALA A 43 -0.33 -5.02 30.13
CA ALA A 43 0.28 -4.77 28.83
C ALA A 43 -0.53 -3.76 27.98
N GLN A 44 -1.85 -3.74 28.14
CA GLN A 44 -2.75 -2.83 27.41
C GLN A 44 -2.41 -1.34 27.61
N MET A 45 -1.92 -0.96 28.77
CA MET A 45 -1.46 0.42 28.99
C MET A 45 -0.23 0.76 28.15
N SER A 46 0.69 -0.18 27.97
CA SER A 46 1.89 0.02 27.15
C SER A 46 1.54 0.05 25.66
N GLU A 47 0.58 -0.76 25.23
CA GLU A 47 0.02 -0.75 23.86
C GLU A 47 -0.69 0.57 23.55
N TYR A 48 -1.42 1.13 24.48
CA TYR A 48 -2.05 2.46 24.34
C TYR A 48 -1.02 3.56 24.05
N TYR A 49 0.11 3.56 24.78
CA TYR A 49 1.20 4.51 24.52
C TYR A 49 1.84 4.27 23.15
N GLN A 50 1.98 3.02 22.73
CA GLN A 50 2.53 2.66 21.43
C GLN A 50 1.65 3.13 20.28
N LYS A 51 0.33 2.97 20.41
CA LYS A 51 -0.66 3.43 19.42
C LYS A 51 -0.64 4.96 19.26
N ASN A 52 -0.51 5.69 20.36
CA ASN A 52 -0.35 7.15 20.30
C ASN A 52 0.99 7.59 19.69
N ALA A 53 2.05 6.78 19.84
CA ALA A 53 3.33 7.05 19.20
C ALA A 53 3.26 6.86 17.68
N GLU A 54 2.52 5.88 17.21
CA GLU A 54 2.27 5.65 15.77
C GLU A 54 1.46 6.78 15.16
N LEU A 55 0.42 7.25 15.85
CA LEU A 55 -0.35 8.43 15.43
C LEU A 55 0.52 9.70 15.38
N ALA A 56 1.38 9.92 16.37
CA ALA A 56 2.30 11.06 16.38
C ALA A 56 3.29 10.98 15.20
N LEU A 57 3.81 9.79 14.88
CA LEU A 57 4.70 9.58 13.74
C LEU A 57 3.98 9.86 12.41
N MET A 58 2.74 9.42 12.26
CA MET A 58 1.91 9.76 11.09
C MET A 58 1.67 11.26 10.96
N HIS A 59 1.42 11.96 12.08
CA HIS A 59 1.28 13.42 12.08
C HIS A 59 2.58 14.12 11.65
N ASP A 60 3.73 13.64 12.08
CA ASP A 60 5.02 14.22 11.67
C ASP A 60 5.25 14.05 10.16
N ILE A 61 4.92 12.88 9.61
CA ILE A 61 5.01 12.62 8.17
C ILE A 61 4.07 13.54 7.39
N LEU A 62 2.85 13.74 7.86
CA LEU A 62 1.86 14.62 7.22
C LEU A 62 2.22 16.11 7.31
N LEU A 63 3.13 16.50 8.21
CA LEU A 63 3.65 17.87 8.34
C LEU A 63 4.92 18.12 7.53
N ASP A 64 5.57 17.05 7.06
CA ASP A 64 6.77 17.12 6.23
C ASP A 64 6.37 17.24 4.75
N LYS A 65 6.32 18.48 4.27
CA LYS A 65 5.93 18.78 2.91
C LYS A 65 6.86 18.15 1.87
N GLU A 66 8.16 18.11 2.12
CA GLU A 66 9.14 17.53 1.20
C GLU A 66 8.91 16.02 1.05
N LEU A 67 8.63 15.34 2.16
CA LEU A 67 8.31 13.92 2.15
C LEU A 67 6.99 13.64 1.41
N ILE A 68 5.97 14.47 1.60
CA ILE A 68 4.69 14.35 0.88
C ILE A 68 4.91 14.52 -0.62
N ASP A 69 5.62 15.56 -1.03
CA ASP A 69 5.92 15.85 -2.44
C ASP A 69 6.68 14.67 -3.09
N LEU A 70 7.66 14.08 -2.37
CA LEU A 70 8.37 12.88 -2.80
C LEU A 70 7.45 11.65 -2.92
N MET A 71 6.56 11.45 -1.97
CA MET A 71 5.60 10.32 -2.01
C MET A 71 4.63 10.47 -3.18
N GLU A 72 4.17 11.67 -3.48
CA GLU A 72 3.29 11.94 -4.62
C GLU A 72 4.01 11.69 -5.95
N GLU A 73 5.24 12.18 -6.11
CA GLU A 73 6.02 11.97 -7.35
C GLU A 73 6.36 10.48 -7.55
N GLU A 74 6.71 9.75 -6.49
CA GLU A 74 6.92 8.31 -6.55
C GLU A 74 5.62 7.56 -6.89
N GLY A 75 4.49 7.99 -6.34
CA GLY A 75 3.16 7.44 -6.69
C GLY A 75 2.84 7.62 -8.18
N ILE A 76 3.12 8.80 -8.72
CA ILE A 76 2.98 9.08 -10.17
C ILE A 76 3.91 8.17 -10.98
N ARG A 77 5.17 8.04 -10.59
CA ARG A 77 6.16 7.20 -11.26
C ARG A 77 5.73 5.73 -11.29
N MET A 78 5.28 5.22 -10.15
CA MET A 78 4.74 3.85 -10.04
C MET A 78 3.51 3.65 -10.94
N GLY A 79 2.63 4.64 -11.02
CA GLY A 79 1.47 4.60 -11.92
C GLY A 79 1.88 4.54 -13.39
N ILE A 80 2.86 5.35 -13.81
CA ILE A 80 3.41 5.35 -15.16
C ILE A 80 4.02 3.98 -15.48
N ASP A 81 4.82 3.42 -14.58
CA ASP A 81 5.47 2.13 -14.78
C ASP A 81 4.46 0.98 -14.85
N ALA A 82 3.40 1.03 -14.05
CA ALA A 82 2.32 0.05 -14.08
C ALA A 82 1.55 0.08 -15.42
N TYR A 83 1.20 1.26 -15.90
CA TYR A 83 0.52 1.39 -17.19
C TYR A 83 1.43 1.05 -18.38
N ASP A 84 2.71 1.40 -18.33
CA ASP A 84 3.68 0.98 -19.34
C ASP A 84 3.82 -0.55 -19.37
N GLU A 85 3.78 -1.20 -18.22
CA GLU A 85 3.74 -2.66 -18.13
C GLU A 85 2.46 -3.24 -18.75
N ILE A 86 1.30 -2.68 -18.42
CA ILE A 86 -0.01 -3.15 -18.91
C ILE A 86 -0.16 -2.92 -20.43
N PHE A 87 0.17 -1.73 -20.92
CA PHE A 87 -0.07 -1.37 -22.30
C PHE A 87 1.03 -1.83 -23.27
N ASN A 88 2.29 -1.83 -22.84
CA ASN A 88 3.41 -2.01 -23.75
C ASN A 88 4.18 -3.31 -23.54
N LYS A 89 4.29 -3.81 -22.30
CA LYS A 89 5.22 -4.91 -21.99
C LYS A 89 4.55 -6.26 -21.80
N SER A 90 3.34 -6.29 -21.20
CA SER A 90 2.64 -7.54 -20.95
C SER A 90 1.99 -8.07 -22.21
N VAL A 91 2.32 -9.32 -22.55
CA VAL A 91 1.72 -10.04 -23.65
C VAL A 91 0.32 -10.56 -23.27
N HIS A 92 0.20 -11.03 -22.04
CA HIS A 92 -1.05 -11.56 -21.49
C HIS A 92 -1.49 -10.70 -20.30
N LEU A 93 -2.76 -10.36 -20.31
CA LEU A 93 -3.43 -9.74 -19.20
C LEU A 93 -4.60 -10.63 -18.79
N SER A 94 -4.79 -10.83 -17.50
CA SER A 94 -5.95 -11.53 -16.94
C SER A 94 -6.67 -10.65 -15.90
N GLY A 95 -7.81 -11.13 -15.43
CA GLY A 95 -8.76 -10.30 -14.72
C GLY A 95 -9.72 -9.58 -15.69
N VAL A 96 -10.90 -9.23 -15.21
CA VAL A 96 -11.96 -8.70 -16.09
C VAL A 96 -11.51 -7.45 -16.85
N GLU A 97 -10.86 -6.53 -16.18
CA GLU A 97 -10.32 -5.32 -16.80
C GLU A 97 -9.14 -5.63 -17.73
N GLY A 98 -8.29 -6.59 -17.36
CA GLY A 98 -7.18 -7.03 -18.21
C GLY A 98 -7.66 -7.62 -19.53
N GLU A 99 -8.68 -8.47 -19.48
CA GLU A 99 -9.30 -9.06 -20.67
C GLU A 99 -9.97 -8.01 -21.56
N ARG A 100 -10.63 -7.01 -20.94
CA ARG A 100 -11.21 -5.87 -21.67
C ARG A 100 -10.13 -5.10 -22.43
N ILE A 101 -9.01 -4.78 -21.80
CA ILE A 101 -7.90 -4.08 -22.44
C ILE A 101 -7.32 -4.87 -23.61
N ILE A 102 -7.18 -6.20 -23.48
CA ILE A 102 -6.70 -7.04 -24.60
C ILE A 102 -7.69 -7.01 -25.77
N ASN A 103 -8.97 -7.14 -25.49
CA ASN A 103 -10.01 -7.12 -26.53
C ASN A 103 -10.01 -5.77 -27.25
N ASP A 104 -9.94 -4.64 -26.54
CA ASP A 104 -9.84 -3.30 -27.10
C ASP A 104 -8.58 -3.13 -27.97
N LYS A 105 -7.45 -3.72 -27.58
CA LYS A 105 -6.22 -3.75 -28.37
C LYS A 105 -6.43 -4.53 -29.67
N ILE A 106 -7.01 -5.72 -29.61
CA ILE A 106 -7.26 -6.57 -30.78
C ILE A 106 -8.20 -5.87 -31.78
N GLU A 107 -9.27 -5.24 -31.30
CA GLU A 107 -10.19 -4.48 -32.13
C GLU A 107 -9.50 -3.27 -32.77
N SER A 108 -8.67 -2.56 -32.02
CA SER A 108 -7.90 -1.44 -32.52
C SER A 108 -6.90 -1.85 -33.60
N MET A 109 -6.22 -3.00 -33.42
CA MET A 109 -5.33 -3.59 -34.44
C MET A 109 -6.08 -3.94 -35.72
N LYS A 110 -7.25 -4.57 -35.61
CA LYS A 110 -8.10 -4.91 -36.76
C LYS A 110 -8.58 -3.66 -37.53
N ALA A 111 -8.80 -2.57 -36.79
CA ALA A 111 -9.19 -1.28 -37.36
C ALA A 111 -8.01 -0.44 -37.90
N GLY A 112 -6.77 -0.95 -37.84
CA GLY A 112 -5.58 -0.23 -38.29
C GLY A 112 -5.19 0.97 -37.39
N ARG A 113 -5.70 1.01 -36.15
CA ARG A 113 -5.41 2.10 -35.19
C ARG A 113 -4.17 1.78 -34.37
N GLN A 114 -3.53 2.84 -33.86
CA GLN A 114 -2.40 2.68 -32.94
C GLN A 114 -2.84 1.98 -31.64
N VAL A 115 -2.09 0.94 -31.26
CA VAL A 115 -2.41 0.08 -30.10
C VAL A 115 -1.53 0.40 -28.91
N TYR A 116 -0.35 0.95 -29.15
CA TYR A 116 0.64 1.27 -28.13
C TYR A 116 0.56 2.74 -27.73
N MET A 117 0.69 3.00 -26.44
CA MET A 117 0.84 4.35 -25.89
C MET A 117 2.31 4.60 -25.58
N THR A 118 2.80 5.77 -25.97
CA THR A 118 4.15 6.19 -25.59
C THR A 118 4.22 6.45 -24.09
N ARG A 119 5.40 6.29 -23.48
CA ARG A 119 5.60 6.59 -22.06
C ARG A 119 5.27 8.05 -21.72
N SER A 120 5.46 8.99 -22.66
CA SER A 120 5.09 10.39 -22.49
C SER A 120 3.57 10.61 -22.45
N GLU A 121 2.81 9.92 -23.28
CA GLU A 121 1.35 9.94 -23.27
C GLU A 121 0.81 9.35 -21.95
N ILE A 122 1.32 8.19 -21.53
CA ILE A 122 0.98 7.58 -20.25
C ILE A 122 1.28 8.56 -19.10
N SER A 123 2.46 9.18 -19.10
CA SER A 123 2.85 10.16 -18.08
C SER A 123 1.89 11.34 -18.01
N SER A 124 1.48 11.88 -19.16
CA SER A 124 0.51 12.96 -19.21
C SER A 124 -0.85 12.55 -18.64
N LEU A 125 -1.34 11.35 -18.98
CA LEU A 125 -2.63 10.84 -18.51
C LEU A 125 -2.64 10.48 -17.03
N VAL A 126 -1.53 10.01 -16.49
CA VAL A 126 -1.39 9.74 -15.04
C VAL A 126 -1.30 11.05 -14.26
N ARG A 127 -0.50 12.03 -14.72
CA ARG A 127 -0.34 13.32 -14.04
C ARG A 127 -1.63 14.15 -14.03
N ASN A 128 -2.44 14.07 -15.06
CA ASN A 128 -3.73 14.78 -15.10
C ASN A 128 -4.88 14.00 -14.44
N GLY A 129 -4.61 12.83 -13.87
CA GLY A 129 -5.59 12.01 -13.15
C GLY A 129 -6.58 11.24 -14.04
N THR A 130 -6.41 11.24 -15.36
CA THR A 130 -7.26 10.46 -16.28
C THR A 130 -7.03 8.97 -16.10
N LEU A 131 -5.77 8.56 -15.90
CA LEU A 131 -5.39 7.20 -15.57
C LEU A 131 -4.97 7.14 -14.09
N SER A 132 -5.63 6.27 -13.33
CA SER A 132 -5.30 6.02 -11.92
C SER A 132 -5.30 4.52 -11.66
N ILE A 133 -4.34 4.05 -10.86
CA ILE A 133 -4.13 2.63 -10.60
C ILE A 133 -3.61 2.42 -9.19
N VAL A 134 -4.05 1.34 -8.56
CA VAL A 134 -3.58 0.90 -7.25
C VAL A 134 -2.92 -0.46 -7.41
N MET A 135 -1.72 -0.61 -6.89
CA MET A 135 -1.06 -1.91 -6.79
C MET A 135 -1.64 -2.70 -5.62
N LEU A 136 -2.07 -3.91 -5.91
CA LEU A 136 -2.61 -4.83 -4.90
C LEU A 136 -1.46 -5.57 -4.20
N PRO A 137 -1.60 -5.91 -2.91
CA PRO A 137 -0.59 -6.68 -2.17
C PRO A 137 -0.25 -8.03 -2.80
N THR A 138 -1.17 -8.61 -3.57
CA THR A 138 -0.95 -9.85 -4.35
C THR A 138 -0.14 -9.66 -5.61
N GLY A 139 0.26 -8.42 -5.93
CA GLY A 139 1.06 -8.08 -7.10
C GLY A 139 0.25 -7.77 -8.36
N GLY A 140 -1.10 -7.84 -8.31
CA GLY A 140 -1.97 -7.35 -9.38
C GLY A 140 -2.26 -5.86 -9.26
N TYR A 141 -3.08 -5.34 -10.15
CA TYR A 141 -3.48 -3.94 -10.19
C TYR A 141 -4.99 -3.78 -10.13
N CYS A 142 -5.45 -2.63 -9.63
CA CYS A 142 -6.85 -2.23 -9.60
C CYS A 142 -7.02 -0.83 -10.18
N THR A 143 -7.93 -0.66 -11.11
CA THR A 143 -8.22 0.65 -11.74
C THR A 143 -9.23 1.48 -10.94
N ASN A 144 -9.85 0.93 -9.90
CA ASN A 144 -10.78 1.65 -9.04
C ASN A 144 -10.08 2.17 -7.78
N THR A 145 -9.63 3.40 -7.81
CA THR A 145 -8.98 4.09 -6.67
C THR A 145 -9.96 4.51 -5.56
N LYS A 146 -11.26 4.50 -5.83
CA LYS A 146 -12.31 4.85 -4.86
C LYS A 146 -13.02 3.64 -4.27
N CYS A 147 -12.41 2.45 -4.38
CA CYS A 147 -13.00 1.22 -3.89
C CYS A 147 -12.92 1.16 -2.35
N GLU A 148 -14.06 0.96 -1.71
CA GLU A 148 -14.16 0.78 -0.26
C GLU A 148 -13.84 -0.67 0.18
N ARG A 149 -13.57 -1.58 -0.74
CA ARG A 149 -13.24 -2.97 -0.43
C ARG A 149 -11.81 -3.08 0.10
N LEU A 150 -11.64 -3.87 1.15
CA LEU A 150 -10.33 -4.24 1.68
C LEU A 150 -9.77 -5.45 0.91
N CYS A 151 -9.39 -5.22 -0.36
CA CYS A 151 -8.89 -6.28 -1.24
C CYS A 151 -7.64 -6.98 -0.69
N SER A 152 -6.83 -6.30 0.15
CA SER A 152 -5.64 -6.87 0.78
C SER A 152 -5.93 -7.97 1.80
N ILE A 153 -7.13 -7.98 2.38
CA ILE A 153 -7.53 -8.96 3.39
C ILE A 153 -8.43 -10.03 2.77
N LYS A 154 -9.28 -9.64 1.81
CA LYS A 154 -10.30 -10.52 1.22
C LYS A 154 -9.80 -11.42 0.09
N GLU A 155 -8.65 -11.12 -0.51
CA GLU A 155 -8.06 -12.00 -1.53
C GLU A 155 -7.66 -13.37 -0.97
N PHE A 156 -7.47 -13.48 0.34
CA PHE A 156 -7.28 -14.76 1.03
C PHE A 156 -8.60 -15.45 1.45
N ILE A 157 -9.70 -14.71 1.45
CA ILE A 157 -11.02 -15.23 1.72
C ILE A 157 -11.70 -15.34 0.36
N SER A 158 -11.86 -16.55 -0.15
CA SER A 158 -12.47 -16.87 -1.45
C SER A 158 -13.69 -15.98 -1.75
N GLU A 159 -13.45 -14.85 -2.44
CA GLU A 159 -14.56 -14.08 -2.99
C GLU A 159 -15.18 -14.88 -4.14
N LYS A 160 -16.47 -15.13 -4.05
CA LYS A 160 -17.24 -15.83 -5.09
C LYS A 160 -17.38 -15.01 -6.40
N SER A 161 -17.01 -13.73 -6.39
CA SER A 161 -17.15 -12.85 -7.54
C SER A 161 -15.80 -12.25 -7.94
N VAL A 162 -15.44 -12.39 -9.20
CA VAL A 162 -14.26 -11.76 -9.80
C VAL A 162 -14.47 -10.25 -9.82
N CYS A 163 -13.46 -9.48 -9.39
CA CYS A 163 -13.51 -8.02 -9.39
C CYS A 163 -13.36 -7.49 -10.82
N GLN A 164 -14.32 -6.66 -11.26
CA GLN A 164 -14.33 -6.07 -12.62
C GLN A 164 -13.20 -5.06 -12.87
N PHE A 165 -12.49 -4.60 -11.84
CA PHE A 165 -11.42 -3.61 -11.95
C PHE A 165 -10.02 -4.22 -11.81
N GLN A 166 -9.92 -5.55 -11.73
CA GLN A 166 -8.66 -6.23 -11.52
C GLN A 166 -7.92 -6.46 -12.83
N ILE A 167 -6.62 -6.19 -12.80
CA ILE A 167 -5.67 -6.51 -13.87
C ILE A 167 -4.55 -7.34 -13.26
N VAL A 168 -4.21 -8.44 -13.92
CA VAL A 168 -3.04 -9.28 -13.58
C VAL A 168 -2.16 -9.36 -14.83
N THR A 169 -0.93 -8.88 -14.70
CA THR A 169 0.08 -8.91 -15.75
C THR A 169 0.89 -10.21 -15.70
N ASP A 170 1.68 -10.50 -16.73
CA ASP A 170 2.61 -11.65 -16.74
C ASP A 170 3.56 -11.63 -15.52
N ARG A 171 4.03 -10.46 -15.11
CA ARG A 171 4.87 -10.28 -13.93
C ARG A 171 4.11 -10.59 -12.66
N SER A 172 2.90 -10.06 -12.52
CA SER A 172 2.02 -10.30 -11.37
C SER A 172 1.67 -11.77 -11.23
N ALA A 173 1.35 -12.44 -12.32
CA ALA A 173 1.05 -13.88 -12.34
C ALA A 173 2.25 -14.72 -11.86
N LYS A 174 3.47 -14.38 -12.27
CA LYS A 174 4.70 -15.04 -11.78
C LYS A 174 4.91 -14.83 -10.28
N GLN A 175 4.63 -13.64 -9.76
CA GLN A 175 4.73 -13.36 -8.32
C GLN A 175 3.70 -14.15 -7.51
N GLN A 176 2.45 -14.20 -8.00
CA GLN A 176 1.38 -14.98 -7.37
C GLN A 176 1.70 -16.49 -7.39
N GLY A 177 2.28 -17.00 -8.49
CA GLY A 177 2.75 -18.37 -8.59
C GLY A 177 3.77 -18.72 -7.51
N LYS A 178 4.81 -17.91 -7.35
CA LYS A 178 5.82 -18.09 -6.29
C LYS A 178 5.23 -18.02 -4.88
N TYR A 179 4.27 -17.15 -4.66
CA TYR A 179 3.59 -17.03 -3.38
C TYR A 179 2.76 -18.28 -3.08
N ARG A 180 2.03 -18.79 -4.09
CA ARG A 180 1.26 -20.02 -3.99
C ARG A 180 2.17 -21.22 -3.64
N GLU A 181 3.32 -21.36 -4.29
CA GLU A 181 4.29 -22.42 -4.01
C GLU A 181 4.74 -22.38 -2.54
N ARG A 182 5.11 -21.20 -2.04
CA ARG A 182 5.50 -21.03 -0.63
C ARG A 182 4.40 -21.40 0.35
N LEU A 183 3.13 -21.09 0.02
CA LEU A 183 2.00 -21.47 0.85
C LEU A 183 1.78 -22.98 0.87
N ILE A 184 1.93 -23.64 -0.28
CA ILE A 184 1.84 -25.12 -0.39
C ILE A 184 2.95 -25.79 0.44
N GLU A 185 4.19 -25.33 0.31
CA GLU A 185 5.31 -25.83 1.11
C GLU A 185 5.04 -25.68 2.61
N LYS A 186 4.60 -24.50 3.04
CA LYS A 186 4.26 -24.23 4.43
C LYS A 186 3.12 -25.11 4.93
N PHE A 187 2.08 -25.30 4.11
CA PHE A 187 0.96 -26.19 4.43
C PHE A 187 1.42 -27.64 4.61
N ASN A 188 2.26 -28.13 3.71
CA ASN A 188 2.79 -29.50 3.78
C ASN A 188 3.68 -29.69 5.02
N LEU A 189 4.52 -28.71 5.37
CA LEU A 189 5.33 -28.77 6.60
C LEU A 189 4.47 -28.83 7.87
N LEU A 190 3.34 -28.11 7.92
CA LEU A 190 2.44 -28.11 9.07
C LEU A 190 1.60 -29.40 9.20
N ASN A 191 1.34 -30.08 8.08
CA ASN A 191 0.53 -31.30 8.09
C ASN A 191 1.36 -32.61 8.21
N ASN A 192 2.66 -32.55 7.93
CA ASN A 192 3.57 -33.71 8.01
C ASN A 192 4.41 -33.74 9.30
N GLY A 193 4.19 -32.83 10.23
CA GLY A 193 4.75 -32.77 11.58
C GLY A 193 3.71 -33.08 12.62
#